data_8607b8bce6e1e6b2ede653618944b5c6
#
_entry.id   8607b8bce6e1e6b2ede653618944b5c6
#
_cell.length_a   1.000
_cell.length_b   1.000
_cell.length_c   1.000
_cell.angle_alpha   90.00
_cell.angle_beta   90.00
_cell.angle_gamma   90.00
#
_symmetry.space_group_name_H-M   'P 1'
#
loop_
_entity.id
_entity.type
_entity.pdbx_description
1 polymer ?
#
loop_
_entity_poly.entity_id
_entity_poly.type
_entity_poly.pdbx_seq_one_letter_code
_entity_poly.pdbx_strand_id
1 'polypeptide(L)'
;VIPFFLVWKKKSGDACEPEGEKPMVEINAYSKAKDGDKKLSTNFKVKEFACKDGSDAVLVAPRLVMVLQSIRSHFGVPVVIHSAYRTPQYNAKVGGVAHSQHCYGTAADISVKGQTPAAVAAYARELMPDWGGVGIYAKKGFTHIDTREVRADWNG
;
A
#
# COMPACT_ATOMS: atom_id res chain seq x y z
N VAL A 1 -4.79 -18.25 6.82
CA VAL A 1 -3.99 -19.41 6.39
C VAL A 1 -2.82 -18.85 5.60
N ILE A 2 -1.61 -18.97 6.12
CA ILE A 2 -0.37 -18.55 5.46
C ILE A 2 -0.01 -19.65 4.47
N PRO A 3 0.14 -19.38 3.16
CA PRO A 3 0.61 -20.39 2.25
C PRO A 3 2.09 -20.71 2.55
N PHE A 4 2.35 -21.96 2.80
CA PHE A 4 3.68 -22.52 3.01
C PHE A 4 4.47 -22.45 1.70
N PHE A 5 5.52 -21.64 1.64
CA PHE A 5 6.50 -21.72 0.56
C PHE A 5 7.49 -22.84 0.84
N LEU A 6 7.48 -23.87 0.00
CA LEU A 6 8.50 -24.91 -0.03
C LEU A 6 9.84 -24.31 -0.47
N VAL A 7 10.77 -24.23 0.46
CA VAL A 7 12.17 -23.95 0.14
C VAL A 7 12.81 -25.25 -0.33
N TRP A 8 13.12 -25.37 -1.62
CA TRP A 8 13.89 -26.48 -2.14
C TRP A 8 15.38 -26.21 -1.97
N LYS A 9 16.07 -27.06 -1.19
CA LYS A 9 17.53 -27.08 -1.11
C LYS A 9 18.12 -27.73 -2.37
N LYS A 10 19.04 -27.03 -3.00
CA LYS A 10 19.79 -27.46 -4.16
C LYS A 10 20.63 -28.71 -3.86
N LYS A 11 20.46 -29.79 -4.64
CA LYS A 11 21.45 -30.83 -4.83
C LYS A 11 22.14 -30.61 -6.17
N SER A 12 23.44 -30.68 -6.15
CA SER A 12 24.32 -30.50 -7.31
C SER A 12 24.05 -31.52 -8.43
N GLY A 13 23.83 -31.04 -9.64
CA GLY A 13 23.78 -31.83 -10.87
C GLY A 13 22.73 -31.30 -11.85
N ASP A 14 23.21 -30.56 -12.84
CA ASP A 14 22.64 -30.21 -14.13
C ASP A 14 21.11 -30.31 -14.34
N ALA A 15 20.42 -29.21 -14.10
CA ALA A 15 19.25 -28.75 -14.86
C ALA A 15 19.11 -27.24 -14.64
N CYS A 16 18.90 -26.52 -15.74
CA CYS A 16 18.58 -25.09 -15.73
C CYS A 16 17.29 -24.89 -14.92
N GLU A 17 17.42 -24.47 -13.66
CA GLU A 17 16.25 -24.06 -12.88
C GLU A 17 15.74 -22.75 -13.47
N PRO A 18 14.40 -22.57 -13.62
CA PRO A 18 13.86 -21.26 -13.95
C PRO A 18 14.30 -20.29 -12.85
N GLU A 19 14.88 -19.15 -13.25
CA GLU A 19 15.21 -18.06 -12.36
C GLU A 19 13.99 -17.82 -11.47
N GLY A 20 14.19 -17.83 -10.15
CA GLY A 20 13.12 -17.77 -9.16
C GLY A 20 12.13 -16.66 -9.51
N GLU A 21 10.86 -17.01 -9.69
CA GLU A 21 9.81 -16.04 -9.91
C GLU A 21 9.90 -15.00 -8.81
N LYS A 22 10.15 -13.74 -9.19
CA LYS A 22 10.02 -12.58 -8.33
C LYS A 22 8.68 -12.71 -7.62
N PRO A 23 8.59 -12.60 -6.30
CA PRO A 23 7.31 -12.69 -5.64
C PRO A 23 6.38 -11.65 -6.24
N MET A 24 5.37 -12.10 -6.97
CA MET A 24 4.38 -11.22 -7.57
C MET A 24 3.63 -10.53 -6.43
N VAL A 25 3.66 -9.21 -6.42
CA VAL A 25 2.87 -8.42 -5.48
C VAL A 25 1.40 -8.73 -5.77
N GLU A 26 0.70 -9.28 -4.79
CA GLU A 26 -0.73 -9.57 -4.91
C GLU A 26 -1.50 -8.25 -4.96
N ILE A 27 -2.32 -8.07 -6.00
CA ILE A 27 -3.24 -6.95 -6.16
C ILE A 27 -4.65 -7.49 -6.39
N ASN A 28 -5.59 -7.05 -5.57
CA ASN A 28 -6.99 -7.37 -5.73
C ASN A 28 -7.72 -6.22 -6.43
N ALA A 29 -8.64 -6.58 -7.34
CA ALA A 29 -9.50 -5.65 -8.04
C ALA A 29 -10.94 -5.75 -7.49
N TYR A 30 -11.54 -4.62 -7.23
CA TYR A 30 -12.91 -4.48 -6.72
C TYR A 30 -13.72 -3.51 -7.57
N SER A 31 -15.05 -3.61 -7.47
CA SER A 31 -15.99 -2.60 -7.96
C SER A 31 -16.43 -1.72 -6.79
N LYS A 32 -16.23 -0.41 -6.90
CA LYS A 32 -16.71 0.53 -5.87
C LYS A 32 -18.22 0.43 -5.67
N ALA A 33 -18.97 0.27 -6.75
CA ALA A 33 -20.43 0.19 -6.70
C ALA A 33 -20.93 -1.10 -6.03
N LYS A 34 -20.27 -2.23 -6.30
CA LYS A 34 -20.67 -3.54 -5.78
C LYS A 34 -20.04 -3.86 -4.43
N ASP A 35 -18.76 -3.53 -4.27
CA ASP A 35 -17.92 -3.94 -3.15
C ASP A 35 -17.59 -2.81 -2.18
N GLY A 36 -18.04 -1.57 -2.43
CA GLY A 36 -17.62 -0.38 -1.69
C GLY A 36 -17.68 -0.50 -0.18
N ASP A 37 -18.70 -1.17 0.35
CA ASP A 37 -18.86 -1.39 1.79
C ASP A 37 -18.23 -2.68 2.31
N LYS A 38 -17.61 -3.47 1.42
CA LYS A 38 -16.87 -4.68 1.81
C LYS A 38 -15.68 -4.30 2.68
N LYS A 39 -15.55 -4.95 3.82
CA LYS A 39 -14.39 -4.81 4.70
C LYS A 39 -13.18 -5.54 4.12
N LEU A 40 -12.07 -4.85 4.03
CA LEU A 40 -10.76 -5.41 3.70
C LEU A 40 -9.98 -5.79 4.96
N SER A 41 -10.29 -5.10 6.06
CA SER A 41 -9.80 -5.38 7.40
C SER A 41 -10.82 -4.88 8.42
N THR A 42 -10.51 -4.97 9.72
CA THR A 42 -11.41 -4.52 10.80
C THR A 42 -11.89 -3.08 10.61
N ASN A 43 -11.00 -2.17 10.16
CA ASN A 43 -11.28 -0.74 10.11
C ASN A 43 -11.30 -0.14 8.70
N PHE A 44 -11.00 -0.90 7.64
CA PHE A 44 -10.92 -0.38 6.29
C PHE A 44 -11.87 -1.09 5.32
N LYS A 45 -12.53 -0.28 4.48
CA LYS A 45 -13.45 -0.73 3.43
C LYS A 45 -12.92 -0.38 2.04
N VAL A 46 -13.36 -1.11 1.03
CA VAL A 46 -12.98 -0.91 -0.39
C VAL A 46 -13.14 0.55 -0.82
N LYS A 47 -14.26 1.19 -0.49
CA LYS A 47 -14.56 2.58 -0.94
C LYS A 47 -13.52 3.61 -0.49
N GLU A 48 -12.80 3.37 0.61
CA GLU A 48 -11.77 4.28 1.12
C GLU A 48 -10.54 4.32 0.22
N PHE A 49 -10.33 3.29 -0.59
CA PHE A 49 -9.21 3.15 -1.54
C PHE A 49 -9.56 3.61 -2.96
N ALA A 50 -10.81 3.99 -3.22
CA ALA A 50 -11.28 4.35 -4.54
C ALA A 50 -10.62 5.62 -5.08
N CYS A 51 -10.40 5.65 -6.41
CA CYS A 51 -9.94 6.84 -7.11
C CYS A 51 -10.99 7.96 -7.03
N LYS A 52 -10.55 9.18 -6.91
CA LYS A 52 -11.42 10.37 -6.77
C LYS A 52 -11.97 10.89 -8.12
N ASP A 53 -11.66 10.21 -9.21
CA ASP A 53 -12.18 10.55 -10.54
C ASP A 53 -13.57 9.96 -10.84
N GLY A 54 -14.16 9.23 -9.88
CA GLY A 54 -15.45 8.57 -10.03
C GLY A 54 -15.37 7.18 -10.68
N SER A 55 -14.19 6.68 -10.99
CA SER A 55 -14.01 5.33 -11.55
C SER A 55 -14.54 4.26 -10.60
N ASP A 56 -15.13 3.21 -11.16
CA ASP A 56 -15.66 2.07 -10.39
C ASP A 56 -14.56 1.09 -9.97
N ALA A 57 -13.56 0.88 -10.82
CA ALA A 57 -12.45 -0.02 -10.52
C ALA A 57 -11.59 0.49 -9.35
N VAL A 58 -11.32 -0.39 -8.39
CA VAL A 58 -10.45 -0.12 -7.24
C VAL A 58 -9.41 -1.22 -7.12
N LEU A 59 -8.14 -0.86 -7.28
CA LEU A 59 -7.03 -1.79 -7.07
C LEU A 59 -6.45 -1.60 -5.66
N VAL A 60 -6.30 -2.68 -4.93
CA VAL A 60 -5.73 -2.65 -3.57
C VAL A 60 -4.84 -3.86 -3.33
N ALA A 61 -3.60 -3.61 -2.92
CA ALA A 61 -2.71 -4.65 -2.44
C ALA A 61 -3.13 -5.08 -1.01
N PRO A 62 -3.36 -6.37 -0.73
CA PRO A 62 -3.64 -6.85 0.63
C PRO A 62 -2.54 -6.45 1.63
N ARG A 63 -1.29 -6.42 1.19
CA ARG A 63 -0.14 -5.99 2.00
C ARG A 63 -0.25 -4.53 2.46
N LEU A 64 -0.78 -3.64 1.61
CA LEU A 64 -1.06 -2.24 1.98
C LEU A 64 -2.12 -2.17 3.08
N VAL A 65 -3.21 -2.90 2.93
CA VAL A 65 -4.29 -2.96 3.94
C VAL A 65 -3.74 -3.43 5.28
N MET A 66 -2.88 -4.44 5.29
CA MET A 66 -2.26 -4.97 6.50
C MET A 66 -1.38 -3.93 7.21
N VAL A 67 -0.58 -3.17 6.47
CA VAL A 67 0.23 -2.07 7.02
C VAL A 67 -0.66 -0.98 7.61
N LEU A 68 -1.69 -0.54 6.88
CA LEU A 68 -2.62 0.49 7.35
C LEU A 68 -3.42 0.04 8.58
N GLN A 69 -3.85 -1.22 8.62
CA GLN A 69 -4.54 -1.77 9.80
C GLN A 69 -3.60 -1.84 11.01
N SER A 70 -2.34 -2.18 10.83
CA SER A 70 -1.34 -2.17 11.92
C SER A 70 -1.13 -0.77 12.47
N ILE A 71 -1.06 0.25 11.60
CA ILE A 71 -0.99 1.66 12.01
C ILE A 71 -2.25 2.05 12.79
N ARG A 72 -3.44 1.71 12.29
CA ARG A 72 -4.71 1.98 12.95
C ARG A 72 -4.77 1.37 14.35
N SER A 73 -4.34 0.14 14.49
CA SER A 73 -4.35 -0.59 15.76
C SER A 73 -3.32 -0.05 16.74
N HIS A 74 -2.13 0.33 16.27
CA HIS A 74 -1.07 0.89 17.11
C HIS A 74 -1.48 2.21 17.75
N PHE A 75 -1.98 3.16 16.96
CA PHE A 75 -2.38 4.48 17.49
C PHE A 75 -3.76 4.46 18.17
N GLY A 76 -4.59 3.46 17.91
CA GLY A 76 -5.91 3.31 18.51
C GLY A 76 -6.93 4.39 18.12
N VAL A 77 -6.64 5.21 17.11
CA VAL A 77 -7.45 6.33 16.65
C VAL A 77 -7.71 6.25 15.13
N PRO A 78 -8.72 6.95 14.60
CA PRO A 78 -9.02 6.89 13.17
C PRO A 78 -7.84 7.24 12.27
N VAL A 79 -7.68 6.45 11.21
CA VAL A 79 -6.78 6.71 10.08
C VAL A 79 -7.64 7.15 8.90
N VAL A 80 -7.32 8.31 8.34
CA VAL A 80 -8.01 8.85 7.15
C VAL A 80 -7.12 8.61 5.93
N ILE A 81 -7.69 7.97 4.91
CA ILE A 81 -7.05 7.81 3.60
C ILE A 81 -7.44 9.01 2.73
N HIS A 82 -6.48 9.87 2.43
CA HIS A 82 -6.68 11.04 1.54
C HIS A 82 -6.61 10.67 0.08
N SER A 83 -5.77 9.71 -0.28
CA SER A 83 -5.60 9.20 -1.63
C SER A 83 -5.03 7.79 -1.54
N ALA A 84 -5.58 6.86 -2.33
CA ALA A 84 -5.02 5.52 -2.47
C ALA A 84 -4.91 5.16 -3.94
N TYR A 85 -5.77 4.29 -4.49
CA TYR A 85 -5.72 3.98 -5.91
C TYR A 85 -5.96 5.22 -6.77
N ARG A 86 -5.18 5.37 -7.82
CA ARG A 86 -5.36 6.41 -8.86
C ARG A 86 -5.33 5.77 -10.23
N THR A 87 -6.31 6.09 -11.07
CA THR A 87 -6.19 5.80 -12.49
C THR A 87 -4.99 6.56 -13.07
N PRO A 88 -4.33 6.05 -14.13
CA PRO A 88 -3.22 6.77 -14.77
C PRO A 88 -3.61 8.19 -15.20
N GLN A 89 -4.84 8.38 -15.71
CA GLN A 89 -5.36 9.67 -16.11
C GLN A 89 -5.52 10.64 -14.94
N TYR A 90 -6.08 10.17 -13.83
CA TYR A 90 -6.21 11.00 -12.64
C TYR A 90 -4.86 11.33 -12.02
N ASN A 91 -3.93 10.36 -12.01
CA ASN A 91 -2.57 10.59 -11.53
C ASN A 91 -1.86 11.70 -12.32
N ALA A 92 -1.97 11.70 -13.65
CA ALA A 92 -1.44 12.76 -14.50
C ALA A 92 -2.09 14.12 -14.19
N LYS A 93 -3.42 14.15 -14.02
CA LYS A 93 -4.18 15.37 -13.69
C LYS A 93 -3.74 16.01 -12.37
N VAL A 94 -3.42 15.22 -11.35
CA VAL A 94 -2.98 15.73 -10.04
C VAL A 94 -1.47 15.93 -9.93
N GLY A 95 -0.73 15.79 -11.05
CA GLY A 95 0.71 16.01 -11.08
C GLY A 95 1.52 14.88 -10.44
N GLY A 96 0.97 13.67 -10.37
CA GLY A 96 1.69 12.51 -9.89
C GLY A 96 2.79 12.06 -10.85
N VAL A 97 3.84 11.44 -10.30
CA VAL A 97 4.94 10.91 -11.11
C VAL A 97 4.46 9.76 -11.99
N ALA A 98 5.08 9.59 -13.16
CA ALA A 98 4.87 8.42 -13.99
C ALA A 98 5.22 7.15 -13.19
N HIS A 99 4.45 6.07 -13.37
CA HIS A 99 4.62 4.82 -12.63
C HIS A 99 4.47 4.98 -11.10
N SER A 100 3.60 5.90 -10.67
CA SER A 100 3.27 6.09 -9.26
C SER A 100 2.74 4.80 -8.63
N GLN A 101 3.15 4.51 -7.39
CA GLN A 101 2.64 3.36 -6.62
C GLN A 101 1.12 3.44 -6.39
N HIS A 102 0.54 4.64 -6.40
CA HIS A 102 -0.91 4.82 -6.37
C HIS A 102 -1.62 4.17 -7.57
N CYS A 103 -1.01 4.20 -8.76
CA CYS A 103 -1.59 3.59 -9.97
C CYS A 103 -1.61 2.06 -9.91
N TYR A 104 -0.79 1.46 -9.08
CA TYR A 104 -0.73 0.00 -8.90
C TYR A 104 -1.58 -0.51 -7.74
N GLY A 105 -2.24 0.37 -6.98
CA GLY A 105 -3.00 -0.01 -5.80
C GLY A 105 -2.13 -0.38 -4.60
N THR A 106 -0.88 0.03 -4.59
CA THR A 106 0.12 -0.29 -3.56
C THR A 106 0.44 0.86 -2.62
N ALA A 107 -0.18 2.02 -2.79
CA ALA A 107 0.09 3.23 -2.03
C ALA A 107 -1.15 3.88 -1.43
N ALA A 108 -0.95 4.54 -0.29
CA ALA A 108 -1.92 5.42 0.34
C ALA A 108 -1.25 6.64 0.97
N ASP A 109 -1.90 7.79 0.85
CA ASP A 109 -1.59 9.01 1.58
C ASP A 109 -2.56 9.09 2.77
N ILE A 110 -2.05 9.07 3.98
CA ILE A 110 -2.86 8.96 5.20
C ILE A 110 -2.57 10.05 6.22
N SER A 111 -3.56 10.35 7.05
CA SER A 111 -3.36 11.03 8.33
C SER A 111 -3.95 10.20 9.46
N VAL A 112 -3.35 10.32 10.63
CA VAL A 112 -3.80 9.66 11.86
C VAL A 112 -4.21 10.74 12.86
N LYS A 113 -5.43 10.66 13.36
CA LYS A 113 -5.98 11.67 14.26
C LYS A 113 -5.05 11.96 15.45
N GLY A 114 -4.68 13.22 15.61
CA GLY A 114 -3.83 13.65 16.72
C GLY A 114 -2.35 13.29 16.60
N GLN A 115 -1.91 12.71 15.48
CA GLN A 115 -0.53 12.34 15.22
C GLN A 115 0.12 13.20 14.14
N THR A 116 1.41 13.49 14.28
CA THR A 116 2.17 14.16 13.23
C THR A 116 2.52 13.18 12.09
N PRO A 117 2.70 13.67 10.85
CA PRO A 117 3.18 12.82 9.76
C PRO A 117 4.50 12.10 10.09
N ALA A 118 5.40 12.75 10.83
CA ALA A 118 6.66 12.16 11.27
C ALA A 118 6.46 10.99 12.24
N ALA A 119 5.53 11.11 13.21
CA ALA A 119 5.20 10.03 14.15
C ALA A 119 4.61 8.81 13.42
N VAL A 120 3.72 9.04 12.45
CA VAL A 120 3.14 7.98 11.61
C VAL A 120 4.23 7.31 10.77
N ALA A 121 5.11 8.09 10.16
CA ALA A 121 6.22 7.59 9.37
C ALA A 121 7.21 6.74 10.20
N ALA A 122 7.50 7.15 11.44
CA ALA A 122 8.37 6.39 12.33
C ALA A 122 7.82 4.99 12.60
N TYR A 123 6.54 4.88 12.93
CA TYR A 123 5.91 3.57 13.16
C TYR A 123 5.79 2.76 11.86
N ALA A 124 5.42 3.39 10.75
CA ALA A 124 5.39 2.71 9.45
C ALA A 124 6.76 2.11 9.10
N ARG A 125 7.83 2.80 9.46
CA ARG A 125 9.20 2.32 9.23
C ARG A 125 9.57 1.13 10.13
N GLU A 126 9.05 1.05 11.34
CA GLU A 126 9.17 -0.14 12.19
C GLU A 126 8.50 -1.37 11.56
N LEU A 127 7.33 -1.17 10.93
CA LEU A 127 6.62 -2.24 10.21
C LEU A 127 7.35 -2.68 8.93
N MET A 128 8.07 -1.75 8.30
CA MET A 128 8.70 -1.95 6.99
C MET A 128 10.20 -1.56 7.06
N PRO A 129 11.04 -2.29 7.83
CA PRO A 129 12.42 -1.86 8.08
C PRO A 129 13.29 -1.82 6.82
N ASP A 130 13.11 -2.78 5.91
CA ASP A 130 13.96 -2.98 4.74
C ASP A 130 13.24 -2.84 3.39
N TRP A 131 11.95 -2.52 3.40
CA TRP A 131 11.11 -2.41 2.22
C TRP A 131 10.10 -1.27 2.36
N GLY A 132 9.32 -1.05 1.32
CA GLY A 132 8.26 -0.05 1.33
C GLY A 132 8.76 1.39 1.19
N GLY A 133 7.88 2.24 0.71
CA GLY A 133 8.08 3.69 0.62
C GLY A 133 7.41 4.41 1.78
N VAL A 134 8.11 5.36 2.40
CA VAL A 134 7.57 6.26 3.43
C VAL A 134 7.96 7.69 3.10
N GLY A 135 6.96 8.52 2.83
CA GLY A 135 7.12 9.94 2.55
C GLY A 135 6.46 10.80 3.62
N ILE A 136 7.19 11.80 4.15
CA ILE A 136 6.68 12.72 5.16
C ILE A 136 6.31 14.04 4.49
N TYR A 137 5.02 14.39 4.50
CA TYR A 137 4.51 15.64 3.96
C TYR A 137 4.00 16.53 5.10
N ALA A 138 4.93 17.02 5.92
CA ALA A 138 4.63 17.74 7.15
C ALA A 138 3.74 18.97 6.92
N LYS A 139 4.03 19.79 5.90
CA LYS A 139 3.26 20.99 5.56
C LYS A 139 1.85 20.67 5.05
N LYS A 140 1.67 19.51 4.43
CA LYS A 140 0.38 19.04 3.90
C LYS A 140 -0.40 18.17 4.89
N GLY A 141 0.22 17.76 5.99
CA GLY A 141 -0.42 17.01 7.07
C GLY A 141 -0.69 15.55 6.79
N PHE A 142 0.07 14.91 5.91
CA PHE A 142 -0.10 13.48 5.62
C PHE A 142 1.24 12.73 5.50
N THR A 143 1.16 11.42 5.62
CA THR A 143 2.26 10.49 5.37
C THR A 143 1.91 9.62 4.18
N HIS A 144 2.81 9.54 3.20
CA HIS A 144 2.71 8.57 2.11
C HIS A 144 3.27 7.23 2.56
N ILE A 145 2.54 6.17 2.27
CA ILE A 145 2.96 4.79 2.55
C ILE A 145 2.73 3.96 1.29
N ASP A 146 3.72 3.20 0.87
CA ASP A 146 3.57 2.21 -0.19
C ASP A 146 4.33 0.92 0.11
N THR A 147 3.95 -0.13 -0.58
CA THR A 147 4.44 -1.49 -0.35
C THR A 147 5.42 -1.97 -1.41
N ARG A 148 6.19 -1.06 -2.02
CA ARG A 148 7.28 -1.43 -2.94
C ARG A 148 8.31 -2.36 -2.27
N GLU A 149 9.01 -3.14 -3.07
CA GLU A 149 9.98 -4.11 -2.54
C GLU A 149 11.23 -3.44 -1.96
N VAL A 150 11.68 -2.34 -2.57
CA VAL A 150 12.89 -1.62 -2.16
C VAL A 150 12.52 -0.46 -1.26
N ARG A 151 13.22 -0.34 -0.13
CA ARG A 151 13.04 0.77 0.80
C ARG A 151 13.29 2.12 0.14
N ALA A 152 12.39 3.07 0.36
CA ALA A 152 12.52 4.46 -0.06
C ALA A 152 11.97 5.41 1.02
N ASP A 153 12.74 6.44 1.37
CA ASP A 153 12.35 7.45 2.34
C ASP A 153 12.53 8.85 1.73
N TRP A 154 11.56 9.75 1.95
CA TRP A 154 11.66 11.15 1.48
C TRP A 154 10.81 12.10 2.31
N ASN A 155 11.10 13.39 2.16
CA ASN A 155 10.30 14.49 2.67
C ASN A 155 9.75 15.30 1.50
N GLY A 156 8.47 15.71 1.58
CA GLY A 156 7.76 16.49 0.58
C GLY A 156 7.20 17.80 1.13
#